data_4c130371b9934b2418dfed78dd6a2b71
#
_entry.id   4c130371b9934b2418dfed78dd6a2b71
#
_cell.length_a   1.000
_cell.length_b   1.000
_cell.length_c   1.000
_cell.angle_alpha   90.00
_cell.angle_beta   90.00
_cell.angle_gamma   90.00
#
_symmetry.space_group_name_H-M   'P 1'
#
loop_
_entity.id
_entity.type
_entity.pdbx_description
1 polymer ?
#
loop_
_entity_poly.entity_id
_entity_poly.type
_entity_poly.pdbx_seq_one_letter_code
_entity_poly.pdbx_strand_id
1 'polypeptide(L)'
;RVLGGGIVPGSVSLIGGDPGIGKSTLLLQVAASASPGRSMLYATGEESLGQVSMRARRLGLESASLSLLAQTDLEVILEAAQAAGATLLIVDSIQTVQFAGLGASAGAVTQLKECTAQLVRFAKTSGIAVVIIGHVTKEGAIAGPRVLEHLVDAVLYFESEAGSRFRIVRAVKNRFGAVNELA
;
A
#
# COMPACT_ATOMS: atom_id res chain seq x y z
N ARG A 1 3.43 -11.47 -11.59
CA ARG A 1 4.21 -11.19 -12.79
C ARG A 1 5.09 -9.97 -12.56
N VAL A 2 4.52 -8.77 -12.39
CA VAL A 2 5.27 -7.50 -12.23
C VAL A 2 6.29 -7.53 -11.06
N LEU A 3 6.01 -8.29 -10.01
CA LEU A 3 6.91 -8.46 -8.87
C LEU A 3 7.82 -9.70 -9.00
N GLY A 4 7.86 -10.37 -10.16
CA GLY A 4 8.80 -11.47 -10.45
C GLY A 4 8.59 -12.75 -9.64
N GLY A 5 7.51 -12.90 -8.91
CA GLY A 5 7.24 -14.10 -8.10
C GLY A 5 6.41 -13.84 -6.85
N GLY A 6 6.13 -12.58 -6.58
CA GLY A 6 5.27 -12.19 -5.46
C GLY A 6 5.88 -11.11 -4.55
N ILE A 7 5.19 -10.87 -3.46
CA ILE A 7 5.62 -9.92 -2.43
C ILE A 7 6.63 -10.63 -1.52
N VAL A 8 7.82 -10.05 -1.37
CA VAL A 8 8.90 -10.62 -0.56
C VAL A 8 8.64 -10.29 0.92
N PRO A 9 8.74 -11.27 1.84
CA PRO A 9 8.64 -11.00 3.28
C PRO A 9 9.65 -9.94 3.73
N GLY A 10 9.22 -9.04 4.60
CA GLY A 10 10.07 -7.95 5.10
C GLY A 10 10.39 -6.86 4.07
N SER A 11 9.77 -6.88 2.89
CA SER A 11 9.92 -5.84 1.87
C SER A 11 8.83 -4.77 1.98
N VAL A 12 9.15 -3.58 1.44
CA VAL A 12 8.19 -2.50 1.28
C VAL A 12 8.01 -2.17 -0.20
N SER A 13 6.77 -2.25 -0.68
CA SER A 13 6.39 -1.88 -2.04
C SER A 13 5.48 -0.65 -2.03
N LEU A 14 5.74 0.29 -2.92
CA LEU A 14 4.91 1.48 -3.13
C LEU A 14 4.10 1.32 -4.42
N ILE A 15 2.79 1.53 -4.34
CA ILE A 15 1.91 1.60 -5.50
C ILE A 15 1.44 3.03 -5.69
N GLY A 16 1.94 3.70 -6.71
CA GLY A 16 1.55 5.03 -7.12
C GLY A 16 0.51 5.01 -8.24
N GLY A 17 -0.24 6.08 -8.39
CA GLY A 17 -1.19 6.27 -9.49
C GLY A 17 -2.29 7.26 -9.13
N ASP A 18 -3.04 7.70 -10.14
CA ASP A 18 -4.11 8.69 -9.99
C ASP A 18 -5.19 8.24 -8.99
N PRO A 19 -5.83 9.18 -8.27
CA PRO A 19 -7.02 8.87 -7.47
C PRO A 19 -8.09 8.20 -8.33
N GLY A 20 -8.76 7.19 -7.77
CA GLY A 20 -9.85 6.48 -8.47
C GLY A 20 -9.43 5.48 -9.55
N ILE A 21 -8.13 5.33 -9.86
CA ILE A 21 -7.66 4.41 -10.90
C ILE A 21 -7.89 2.92 -10.56
N GLY A 22 -8.06 2.60 -9.28
CA GLY A 22 -8.36 1.25 -8.81
C GLY A 22 -7.29 0.58 -7.96
N LYS A 23 -6.31 1.33 -7.43
CA LYS A 23 -5.24 0.80 -6.56
C LYS A 23 -5.77 -0.01 -5.39
N SER A 24 -6.67 0.59 -4.60
CA SER A 24 -7.30 -0.05 -3.43
C SER A 24 -8.10 -1.30 -3.82
N THR A 25 -8.78 -1.28 -4.97
CA THR A 25 -9.51 -2.43 -5.50
C THR A 25 -8.57 -3.58 -5.87
N LEU A 26 -7.47 -3.28 -6.57
CA LEU A 26 -6.46 -4.26 -6.92
C LEU A 26 -5.86 -4.91 -5.68
N LEU A 27 -5.51 -4.12 -4.66
CA LEU A 27 -4.90 -4.66 -3.44
C LEU A 27 -5.87 -5.48 -2.60
N LEU A 28 -7.15 -5.14 -2.57
CA LEU A 28 -8.17 -6.00 -1.96
C LEU A 28 -8.25 -7.37 -2.66
N GLN A 29 -8.21 -7.40 -4.00
CA GLN A 29 -8.20 -8.64 -4.77
C GLN A 29 -6.92 -9.46 -4.53
N VAL A 30 -5.76 -8.80 -4.48
CA VAL A 30 -4.49 -9.45 -4.15
C VAL A 30 -4.54 -10.05 -2.75
N ALA A 31 -5.05 -9.30 -1.78
CA ALA A 31 -5.19 -9.77 -0.41
C ALA A 31 -6.11 -11.00 -0.32
N ALA A 32 -7.22 -10.98 -1.02
CA ALA A 32 -8.16 -12.10 -1.04
C ALA A 32 -7.67 -13.34 -1.79
N SER A 33 -6.78 -13.15 -2.75
CA SER A 33 -6.17 -14.23 -3.54
C SER A 33 -5.01 -14.91 -2.82
N ALA A 34 -4.65 -14.45 -1.62
CA ALA A 34 -3.55 -15.04 -0.88
C ALA A 34 -3.89 -16.44 -0.38
N SER A 35 -2.86 -17.27 -0.27
CA SER A 35 -3.00 -18.66 0.18
C SER A 35 -3.63 -18.76 1.57
N PRO A 36 -4.44 -19.79 1.84
CA PRO A 36 -4.98 -20.05 3.17
C PRO A 36 -3.89 -20.03 4.26
N GLY A 37 -4.21 -19.47 5.42
CA GLY A 37 -3.29 -19.37 6.55
C GLY A 37 -2.40 -18.11 6.54
N ARG A 38 -2.53 -17.22 5.56
CA ARG A 38 -1.87 -15.90 5.57
C ARG A 38 -2.82 -14.86 6.15
N SER A 39 -2.46 -14.30 7.30
CA SER A 39 -3.17 -13.17 7.89
C SER A 39 -2.75 -11.87 7.21
N MET A 40 -3.70 -11.02 6.87
CA MET A 40 -3.44 -9.72 6.25
C MET A 40 -4.19 -8.62 6.96
N LEU A 41 -3.53 -7.47 7.13
CA LEU A 41 -4.14 -6.27 7.66
C LEU A 41 -4.20 -5.19 6.59
N TYR A 42 -5.40 -4.66 6.36
CA TYR A 42 -5.65 -3.51 5.50
C TYR A 42 -6.00 -2.30 6.38
N ALA A 43 -5.06 -1.38 6.50
CA ALA A 43 -5.23 -0.13 7.22
C ALA A 43 -5.68 0.96 6.25
N THR A 44 -6.81 1.60 6.53
CA THR A 44 -7.36 2.70 5.73
C THR A 44 -7.48 3.97 6.56
N GLY A 45 -7.02 5.09 6.02
CA GLY A 45 -7.24 6.42 6.57
C GLY A 45 -8.19 7.27 5.72
N GLU A 46 -8.62 6.77 4.55
CA GLU A 46 -9.48 7.51 3.62
C GLU A 46 -10.93 7.04 3.65
N GLU A 47 -11.14 5.75 3.81
CA GLU A 47 -12.46 5.14 3.75
C GLU A 47 -12.88 4.53 5.09
N SER A 48 -14.18 4.54 5.37
CA SER A 48 -14.73 3.82 6.51
C SER A 48 -14.67 2.31 6.30
N LEU A 49 -14.65 1.54 7.38
CA LEU A 49 -14.68 0.07 7.32
C LEU A 49 -15.89 -0.45 6.53
N GLY A 50 -17.05 0.23 6.64
CA GLY A 50 -18.26 -0.11 5.88
C GLY A 50 -18.06 0.04 4.37
N GLN A 51 -17.39 1.09 3.91
CA GLN A 51 -17.09 1.31 2.48
C GLN A 51 -16.14 0.26 1.93
N VAL A 52 -15.07 -0.05 2.67
CA VAL A 52 -14.13 -1.12 2.27
C VAL A 52 -14.83 -2.48 2.25
N SER A 53 -15.66 -2.79 3.26
CA SER A 53 -16.42 -4.04 3.34
C SER A 53 -17.43 -4.18 2.19
N MET A 54 -18.16 -3.12 1.84
CA MET A 54 -19.06 -3.12 0.69
C MET A 54 -18.31 -3.37 -0.62
N ARG A 55 -17.12 -2.79 -0.78
CA ARG A 55 -16.28 -3.04 -1.95
C ARG A 55 -15.81 -4.50 -1.98
N ALA A 56 -15.35 -5.04 -0.86
CA ALA A 56 -14.93 -6.44 -0.75
C ALA A 56 -16.07 -7.39 -1.14
N ARG A 57 -17.29 -7.17 -0.62
CA ARG A 57 -18.49 -7.95 -0.98
C ARG A 57 -18.80 -7.90 -2.47
N ARG A 58 -18.79 -6.72 -3.07
CA ARG A 58 -19.03 -6.55 -4.51
C ARG A 58 -18.01 -7.31 -5.37
N LEU A 59 -16.81 -7.54 -4.85
CA LEU A 59 -15.74 -8.30 -5.49
C LEU A 59 -15.77 -9.79 -5.16
N GLY A 60 -16.74 -10.27 -4.34
CA GLY A 60 -16.83 -11.67 -3.92
C GLY A 60 -15.72 -12.11 -2.95
N LEU A 61 -15.18 -11.18 -2.16
CA LEU A 61 -14.01 -11.40 -1.29
C LEU A 61 -14.40 -11.67 0.19
N GLU A 62 -15.61 -12.12 0.45
CA GLU A 62 -16.16 -12.25 1.81
C GLU A 62 -15.44 -13.29 2.69
N SER A 63 -14.78 -14.26 2.09
CA SER A 63 -14.08 -15.35 2.79
C SER A 63 -12.58 -15.12 2.99
N ALA A 64 -12.09 -13.93 2.65
CA ALA A 64 -10.66 -13.64 2.73
C ALA A 64 -10.19 -13.50 4.20
N SER A 65 -9.01 -14.03 4.50
CA SER A 65 -8.31 -13.80 5.77
C SER A 65 -7.76 -12.38 5.86
N LEU A 66 -8.66 -11.40 5.70
CA LEU A 66 -8.37 -9.97 5.63
C LEU A 66 -8.98 -9.25 6.83
N SER A 67 -8.14 -8.72 7.70
CA SER A 67 -8.56 -7.81 8.77
C SER A 67 -8.54 -6.38 8.28
N LEU A 68 -9.57 -5.60 8.62
CA LEU A 68 -9.70 -4.19 8.25
C LEU A 68 -9.49 -3.30 9.49
N LEU A 69 -8.73 -2.23 9.34
CA LEU A 69 -8.46 -1.25 10.38
C LEU A 69 -8.66 0.17 9.82
N ALA A 70 -9.57 0.94 10.40
CA ALA A 70 -9.70 2.37 10.11
C ALA A 70 -8.85 3.15 11.12
N GLN A 71 -7.66 3.56 10.70
CA GLN A 71 -6.69 4.23 11.56
C GLN A 71 -5.70 5.06 10.74
N THR A 72 -5.28 6.19 11.30
CA THR A 72 -4.28 7.10 10.69
C THR A 72 -3.01 7.21 11.53
N ASP A 73 -3.04 6.82 12.80
CA ASP A 73 -1.85 6.78 13.66
C ASP A 73 -0.97 5.59 13.27
N LEU A 74 0.28 5.89 12.88
CA LEU A 74 1.21 4.88 12.40
C LEU A 74 1.54 3.85 13.48
N GLU A 75 1.76 4.27 14.72
CA GLU A 75 2.16 3.38 15.80
C GLU A 75 1.07 2.35 16.07
N VAL A 76 -0.18 2.80 16.14
CA VAL A 76 -1.35 1.92 16.31
C VAL A 76 -1.49 0.93 15.13
N ILE A 77 -1.23 1.38 13.89
CA ILE A 77 -1.26 0.51 12.71
C ILE A 77 -0.20 -0.59 12.82
N LEU A 78 1.04 -0.25 13.21
CA LEU A 78 2.14 -1.20 13.35
C LEU A 78 1.89 -2.23 14.47
N GLU A 79 1.40 -1.77 15.63
CA GLU A 79 1.02 -2.63 16.74
C GLU A 79 -0.10 -3.61 16.34
N ALA A 80 -1.14 -3.11 15.66
CA ALA A 80 -2.23 -3.94 15.18
C ALA A 80 -1.75 -5.01 14.18
N ALA A 81 -0.85 -4.66 13.27
CA ALA A 81 -0.28 -5.61 12.30
C ALA A 81 0.51 -6.72 13.01
N GLN A 82 1.27 -6.37 14.03
CA GLN A 82 2.04 -7.33 14.81
C GLN A 82 1.14 -8.22 15.66
N ALA A 83 0.16 -7.64 16.36
CA ALA A 83 -0.78 -8.37 17.19
C ALA A 83 -1.65 -9.35 16.37
N ALA A 84 -2.02 -8.98 15.14
CA ALA A 84 -2.76 -9.85 14.22
C ALA A 84 -1.89 -10.97 13.60
N GLY A 85 -0.60 -11.00 13.86
CA GLY A 85 0.33 -11.92 13.19
C GLY A 85 0.28 -11.77 11.66
N ALA A 86 0.14 -10.53 11.17
CA ALA A 86 -0.01 -10.27 9.76
C ALA A 86 1.23 -10.71 8.97
N THR A 87 1.04 -11.31 7.81
CA THR A 87 2.11 -11.58 6.85
C THR A 87 2.23 -10.46 5.82
N LEU A 88 1.16 -9.67 5.67
CA LEU A 88 1.09 -8.51 4.79
C LEU A 88 0.30 -7.39 5.47
N LEU A 89 0.89 -6.19 5.50
CA LEU A 89 0.24 -4.93 5.87
C LEU A 89 0.03 -4.08 4.62
N ILE A 90 -1.21 -3.67 4.37
CA ILE A 90 -1.56 -2.70 3.32
C ILE A 90 -1.93 -1.37 3.99
N VAL A 91 -1.33 -0.27 3.54
CA VAL A 91 -1.59 1.09 4.04
C VAL A 91 -2.22 1.92 2.92
N ASP A 92 -3.48 2.32 3.09
CA ASP A 92 -4.28 3.07 2.13
C ASP A 92 -4.87 4.36 2.73
N SER A 93 -4.25 5.47 2.51
CA SER A 93 -3.03 5.78 1.81
C SER A 93 -1.98 6.38 2.75
N ILE A 94 -0.74 6.44 2.30
CA ILE A 94 0.36 7.04 3.07
C ILE A 94 0.11 8.52 3.38
N GLN A 95 -0.69 9.21 2.55
CA GLN A 95 -1.01 10.62 2.72
C GLN A 95 -1.89 10.89 3.96
N THR A 96 -2.63 9.90 4.43
CA THR A 96 -3.49 10.05 5.61
C THR A 96 -2.82 9.62 6.91
N VAL A 97 -1.72 8.86 6.80
CA VAL A 97 -1.00 8.35 7.96
C VAL A 97 -0.12 9.43 8.57
N GLN A 98 -0.06 9.45 9.88
CA GLN A 98 0.76 10.38 10.64
C GLN A 98 1.51 9.66 11.76
N PHE A 99 2.71 10.17 12.03
CA PHE A 99 3.52 9.81 13.18
C PHE A 99 3.46 10.95 14.21
N ALA A 100 2.97 10.66 15.40
CA ALA A 100 2.67 11.67 16.42
C ALA A 100 3.93 12.44 16.90
N GLY A 101 5.12 11.84 16.80
CA GLY A 101 6.40 12.48 17.14
C GLY A 101 6.81 13.65 16.23
N LEU A 102 6.07 13.91 15.12
CA LEU A 102 6.33 15.00 14.20
C LEU A 102 5.23 16.06 14.26
N GLY A 103 5.60 17.31 14.46
CA GLY A 103 4.66 18.45 14.48
C GLY A 103 4.11 18.84 13.10
N ALA A 104 4.26 17.99 12.07
CA ALA A 104 3.80 18.24 10.72
C ALA A 104 2.46 17.54 10.46
N SER A 105 1.60 18.14 9.63
CA SER A 105 0.30 17.56 9.27
C SER A 105 0.45 16.32 8.39
N ALA A 106 -0.54 15.43 8.42
CA ALA A 106 -0.65 14.31 7.50
C ALA A 106 -0.55 14.80 6.04
N GLY A 107 0.11 14.02 5.18
CA GLY A 107 0.35 14.39 3.79
C GLY A 107 1.53 15.35 3.56
N ALA A 108 2.08 15.99 4.60
CA ALA A 108 3.30 16.79 4.46
C ALA A 108 4.50 15.90 4.09
N VAL A 109 5.46 16.43 3.32
CA VAL A 109 6.67 15.70 2.86
C VAL A 109 7.41 15.04 4.00
N THR A 110 7.58 15.75 5.12
CA THR A 110 8.25 15.27 6.32
C THR A 110 7.52 14.09 6.92
N GLN A 111 6.19 14.15 7.05
CA GLN A 111 5.38 13.04 7.54
C GLN A 111 5.47 11.83 6.60
N LEU A 112 5.33 12.05 5.29
CA LEU A 112 5.41 10.96 4.29
C LEU A 112 6.74 10.22 4.38
N LYS A 113 7.86 10.97 4.46
CA LYS A 113 9.20 10.38 4.55
C LYS A 113 9.39 9.61 5.86
N GLU A 114 9.00 10.20 6.99
CA GLU A 114 9.16 9.56 8.30
C GLU A 114 8.27 8.33 8.42
N CYS A 115 6.98 8.42 8.10
CA CYS A 115 6.07 7.27 8.12
C CYS A 115 6.58 6.14 7.22
N THR A 116 7.09 6.47 6.03
CA THR A 116 7.68 5.46 5.13
C THR A 116 8.94 4.85 5.72
N ALA A 117 9.83 5.64 6.34
CA ALA A 117 11.04 5.13 6.99
C ALA A 117 10.71 4.19 8.17
N GLN A 118 9.70 4.52 8.97
CA GLN A 118 9.21 3.66 10.05
C GLN A 118 8.60 2.35 9.51
N LEU A 119 7.79 2.41 8.44
CA LEU A 119 7.24 1.23 7.76
C LEU A 119 8.36 0.33 7.20
N VAL A 120 9.41 0.91 6.63
CA VAL A 120 10.59 0.15 6.13
C VAL A 120 11.32 -0.52 7.29
N ARG A 121 11.54 0.17 8.39
CA ARG A 121 12.18 -0.39 9.59
C ARG A 121 11.33 -1.53 10.14
N PHE A 122 10.03 -1.30 10.30
CA PHE A 122 9.08 -2.30 10.78
C PHE A 122 9.08 -3.56 9.91
N ALA A 123 8.98 -3.42 8.60
CA ALA A 123 8.99 -4.55 7.68
C ALA A 123 10.25 -5.41 7.86
N LYS A 124 11.42 -4.77 7.94
CA LYS A 124 12.71 -5.47 8.07
C LYS A 124 12.90 -6.16 9.40
N THR A 125 12.37 -5.61 10.50
CA THR A 125 12.51 -6.20 11.83
C THR A 125 11.48 -7.28 12.11
N SER A 126 10.24 -7.12 11.63
CA SER A 126 9.14 -8.06 11.88
C SER A 126 9.06 -9.18 10.82
N GLY A 127 9.64 -9.00 9.63
CA GLY A 127 9.44 -9.89 8.49
C GLY A 127 8.10 -9.70 7.78
N ILE A 128 7.23 -8.80 8.26
CA ILE A 128 5.95 -8.49 7.66
C ILE A 128 6.19 -7.71 6.37
N ALA A 129 5.61 -8.16 5.25
CA ALA A 129 5.64 -7.40 4.02
C ALA A 129 4.69 -6.18 4.11
N VAL A 130 5.09 -5.06 3.54
CA VAL A 130 4.28 -3.83 3.54
C VAL A 130 4.02 -3.37 2.12
N VAL A 131 2.76 -3.05 1.82
CA VAL A 131 2.36 -2.37 0.58
C VAL A 131 1.75 -1.02 0.93
N ILE A 132 2.34 0.03 0.39
CA ILE A 132 1.93 1.41 0.60
C ILE A 132 1.20 1.89 -0.66
N ILE A 133 0.01 2.44 -0.51
CA ILE A 133 -0.69 3.17 -1.57
C ILE A 133 -0.32 4.64 -1.47
N GLY A 134 0.05 5.24 -2.60
CA GLY A 134 0.27 6.68 -2.74
C GLY A 134 -0.50 7.27 -3.92
N HIS A 135 -1.09 8.45 -3.75
CA HIS A 135 -1.73 9.18 -4.83
C HIS A 135 -0.73 10.11 -5.52
N VAL A 136 -0.67 10.05 -6.85
CA VAL A 136 0.08 11.01 -7.65
C VAL A 136 -0.81 12.24 -7.85
N THR A 137 -0.32 13.43 -7.50
CA THR A 137 -1.04 14.67 -7.79
C THR A 137 -0.63 15.21 -9.15
N LYS A 138 -1.60 15.67 -9.94
CA LYS A 138 -1.39 16.20 -11.30
C LYS A 138 -0.51 17.46 -11.34
N GLU A 139 -0.35 18.16 -10.24
CA GLU A 139 0.29 19.47 -10.17
C GLU A 139 1.73 19.48 -9.63
N GLY A 140 2.31 18.34 -9.29
CA GLY A 140 3.71 18.27 -8.84
C GLY A 140 4.06 19.00 -7.53
N ALA A 141 3.09 19.68 -6.91
CA ALA A 141 3.32 20.57 -5.76
C ALA A 141 3.13 19.89 -4.40
N ILE A 142 2.38 18.78 -4.32
CA ILE A 142 2.25 17.99 -3.09
C ILE A 142 3.15 16.77 -3.26
N ALA A 143 3.95 16.49 -2.24
CA ALA A 143 4.86 15.35 -2.24
C ALA A 143 4.15 14.05 -2.61
N GLY A 144 4.20 13.73 -3.89
CA GLY A 144 3.68 12.50 -4.42
C GLY A 144 4.61 11.32 -4.11
N PRO A 145 4.26 10.11 -4.56
CA PRO A 145 5.03 8.89 -4.37
C PRO A 145 6.52 9.03 -4.73
N ARG A 146 6.89 9.92 -5.65
CA ARG A 146 8.27 10.12 -6.11
C ARG A 146 9.27 10.42 -4.98
N VAL A 147 8.87 11.15 -3.95
CA VAL A 147 9.76 11.43 -2.80
C VAL A 147 10.02 10.20 -1.93
N LEU A 148 9.24 9.13 -2.10
CA LEU A 148 9.33 7.89 -1.35
C LEU A 148 10.04 6.76 -2.12
N GLU A 149 10.19 6.90 -3.45
CA GLU A 149 10.71 5.84 -4.32
C GLU A 149 12.07 5.31 -3.88
N HIS A 150 12.94 6.18 -3.37
CA HIS A 150 14.28 5.77 -2.94
C HIS A 150 14.28 5.03 -1.59
N LEU A 151 13.23 5.19 -0.78
CA LEU A 151 13.13 4.58 0.56
C LEU A 151 12.65 3.12 0.50
N VAL A 152 11.83 2.77 -0.49
CA VAL A 152 11.18 1.48 -0.60
C VAL A 152 11.94 0.50 -1.51
N ASP A 153 11.59 -0.79 -1.44
CA ASP A 153 12.28 -1.85 -2.19
C ASP A 153 11.73 -2.02 -3.61
N ALA A 154 10.44 -1.81 -3.81
CA ALA A 154 9.79 -1.84 -5.11
C ALA A 154 8.84 -0.66 -5.29
N VAL A 155 8.72 -0.16 -6.52
CA VAL A 155 7.80 0.91 -6.91
C VAL A 155 7.03 0.47 -8.13
N LEU A 156 5.71 0.49 -8.02
CA LEU A 156 4.77 0.18 -9.08
C LEU A 156 3.93 1.42 -9.39
N TYR A 157 3.74 1.72 -10.66
CA TYR A 157 2.78 2.72 -11.08
C TYR A 157 1.58 2.07 -11.74
N PHE A 158 0.41 2.49 -11.28
CA PHE A 158 -0.87 2.11 -11.88
C PHE A 158 -1.28 3.23 -12.83
N GLU A 159 -1.31 2.94 -14.12
CA GLU A 159 -1.49 3.88 -15.21
C GLU A 159 -2.71 3.52 -16.04
N SER A 160 -3.35 4.51 -16.66
CA SER A 160 -4.34 4.32 -17.70
C SER A 160 -4.13 5.34 -18.80
N GLU A 161 -4.20 4.92 -20.05
CA GLU A 161 -4.23 5.84 -21.19
C GLU A 161 -5.64 6.40 -21.37
N ALA A 162 -5.73 7.66 -21.75
CA ALA A 162 -7.00 8.30 -22.02
C ALA A 162 -7.75 7.53 -23.12
N GLY A 163 -9.00 7.12 -22.84
CA GLY A 163 -9.82 6.33 -23.74
C GLY A 163 -9.53 4.81 -23.78
N SER A 164 -8.53 4.33 -23.04
CA SER A 164 -8.25 2.90 -22.92
C SER A 164 -9.17 2.24 -21.88
N ARG A 165 -9.61 1.01 -22.19
CA ARG A 165 -10.30 0.14 -21.22
C ARG A 165 -9.30 -0.60 -20.33
N PHE A 166 -8.04 -0.59 -20.69
CA PHE A 166 -6.99 -1.29 -19.96
C PHE A 166 -6.34 -0.38 -18.95
N ARG A 167 -5.93 -0.98 -17.85
CA ARG A 167 -5.10 -0.39 -16.81
C ARG A 167 -3.82 -1.20 -16.75
N ILE A 168 -2.71 -0.51 -16.62
CA ILE A 168 -1.38 -1.10 -16.66
C ILE A 168 -0.73 -0.90 -15.32
N VAL A 169 -0.13 -1.95 -14.78
CA VAL A 169 0.78 -1.87 -13.64
C VAL A 169 2.20 -2.01 -14.17
N ARG A 170 2.99 -0.95 -13.99
CA ARG A 170 4.38 -0.88 -14.42
C ARG A 170 5.32 -0.85 -13.22
N ALA A 171 6.30 -1.74 -13.19
CA ALA A 171 7.40 -1.65 -12.23
C ALA A 171 8.41 -0.60 -12.73
N VAL A 172 8.74 0.37 -11.87
CA VAL A 172 9.80 1.37 -12.13
C VAL A 172 11.02 1.15 -11.24
N LYS A 173 10.84 0.40 -10.16
CA LYS A 173 11.91 -0.06 -9.28
C LYS A 173 11.54 -1.42 -8.72
N ASN A 174 12.49 -2.34 -8.71
CA ASN A 174 12.34 -3.64 -8.06
C ASN A 174 13.71 -4.18 -7.66
N ARG A 175 14.00 -4.23 -6.37
CA ARG A 175 15.26 -4.78 -5.86
C ARG A 175 15.36 -6.30 -5.98
N PHE A 176 14.23 -6.96 -6.24
CA PHE A 176 14.12 -8.42 -6.21
C PHE A 176 13.94 -9.03 -7.60
N GLY A 177 13.87 -8.21 -8.66
CA GLY A 177 13.63 -8.71 -10.01
C GLY A 177 13.72 -7.62 -11.08
N ALA A 178 13.36 -7.98 -12.30
CA ALA A 178 13.37 -7.09 -13.45
C ALA A 178 12.29 -5.99 -13.32
N VAL A 179 12.55 -4.84 -13.95
CA VAL A 179 11.61 -3.70 -14.03
C VAL A 179 10.94 -3.56 -15.40
N ASN A 180 11.11 -4.55 -16.28
CA ASN A 180 10.60 -4.49 -17.66
C ASN A 180 9.22 -5.15 -17.81
N GLU A 181 8.64 -5.62 -16.71
CA GLU A 181 7.38 -6.34 -16.72
C GLU A 181 6.20 -5.39 -16.60
N LEU A 182 5.19 -5.65 -17.43
CA LEU A 182 3.87 -5.01 -17.42
C LEU A 182 2.78 -6.04 -17.08
N ALA A 183 1.75 -5.61 -16.37
CA ALA A 183 0.55 -6.39 -16.11
C ALA A 183 -0.71 -5.53 -16.19
#